data_8ea4737780f36f2196ef8e3649d4fb4d
#
_entry.id   8ea4737780f36f2196ef8e3649d4fb4d
#
_cell.length_a   1.000
_cell.length_b   1.000
_cell.length_c   1.000
_cell.angle_alpha   90.00
_cell.angle_beta   90.00
_cell.angle_gamma   90.00
#
_symmetry.space_group_name_H-M   'P 1'
#
loop_
_entity.id
_entity.type
_entity.pdbx_description
1 polymer ?
#
loop_
_entity_poly.entity_id
_entity_poly.type
_entity_poly.pdbx_seq_one_letter_code
_entity_poly.pdbx_strand_id
1 'polypeptide(L)'
;DKKINFMAIQCAANYDFNRFQHLYNQGITTRDYSKDFYIPNFFCFGNYEIDDYKKKNIFVKNFNPVGSIRLANFLKEKNINNLTDIKNFEYDIYLVSDGIVSQFDKRFAAPGAVKEMGRYIKFIVRYVRENNKKFLCSFKRLNSSKENLELELEFYKKSLDDDDYDYLINNSTINFTKNRHLSYEYMLKSELTISTYSTMLRENLSLGRKTLSINFMDNNIFDFPLNGICKLNNCSYFELKDSIDKILRLTNFEYLKELENKNNYLMNFDKNNSTIDKIKEKINTCLNK
;
A
#
# COMPACT_ATOMS: atom_id res chain seq x y z
N ASP A 1 14.28 38.14 12.04
CA ASP A 1 13.65 36.77 12.04
C ASP A 1 13.79 36.17 10.66
N LYS A 2 14.66 35.17 10.56
CA LYS A 2 14.75 34.36 9.31
C LYS A 2 13.48 33.53 9.20
N LYS A 3 12.62 33.81 8.23
CA LYS A 3 11.46 32.94 7.91
C LYS A 3 11.97 31.57 7.47
N ILE A 4 11.81 30.56 8.32
CA ILE A 4 12.11 29.18 7.96
C ILE A 4 10.96 28.66 7.12
N ASN A 5 11.23 28.32 5.85
CA ASN A 5 10.27 27.64 4.99
C ASN A 5 10.28 26.15 5.30
N PHE A 6 9.29 25.69 6.08
CA PHE A 6 9.12 24.27 6.38
C PHE A 6 8.35 23.58 5.25
N MET A 7 8.86 22.42 4.82
CA MET A 7 8.23 21.55 3.84
C MET A 7 8.14 20.12 4.38
N ALA A 8 6.96 19.53 4.35
CA ALA A 8 6.73 18.14 4.70
C ALA A 8 6.53 17.31 3.44
N ILE A 9 7.11 16.11 3.39
CA ILE A 9 6.99 15.18 2.27
C ILE A 9 6.40 13.87 2.77
N GLN A 10 5.32 13.41 2.14
CA GLN A 10 4.73 12.11 2.43
C GLN A 10 5.62 10.98 1.89
N CYS A 11 5.98 10.04 2.74
CA CYS A 11 6.84 8.90 2.37
C CYS A 11 6.13 7.54 2.44
N ALA A 12 4.93 7.49 3.04
CA ALA A 12 4.10 6.30 3.16
C ALA A 12 2.62 6.67 3.13
N ALA A 13 1.74 5.70 2.96
CA ALA A 13 0.31 5.90 3.13
C ALA A 13 0.04 6.43 4.54
N ASN A 14 -0.90 7.38 4.66
CA ASN A 14 -1.00 8.26 5.83
C ASN A 14 -1.71 7.59 7.02
N TYR A 15 -1.30 6.37 7.37
CA TYR A 15 -1.90 5.62 8.47
C TYR A 15 -1.52 6.18 9.84
N ASP A 16 -0.35 6.80 9.98
CA ASP A 16 0.13 7.24 11.28
C ASP A 16 -0.73 8.38 11.85
N PHE A 17 -1.16 9.32 11.00
CA PHE A 17 -2.05 10.38 11.45
C PHE A 17 -3.44 9.86 11.81
N ASN A 18 -4.04 9.03 10.96
CA ASN A 18 -5.31 8.36 11.23
C ASN A 18 -5.27 7.56 12.52
N ARG A 19 -4.15 6.93 12.77
CA ARG A 19 -3.85 6.16 13.97
C ARG A 19 -3.82 7.01 15.23
N PHE A 20 -3.14 8.16 15.23
CA PHE A 20 -3.12 9.06 16.39
C PHE A 20 -4.51 9.61 16.67
N GLN A 21 -5.25 9.99 15.66
CA GLN A 21 -6.63 10.45 15.81
C GLN A 21 -7.57 9.34 16.31
N HIS A 22 -7.37 8.11 15.84
CA HIS A 22 -8.11 6.95 16.33
C HIS A 22 -7.85 6.69 17.81
N LEU A 23 -6.58 6.74 18.25
CA LEU A 23 -6.21 6.60 19.65
C LEU A 23 -6.83 7.70 20.53
N TYR A 24 -6.88 8.94 20.04
CA TYR A 24 -7.56 10.03 20.71
C TYR A 24 -9.06 9.78 20.83
N ASN A 25 -9.71 9.40 19.74
CA ASN A 25 -11.14 9.11 19.72
C ASN A 25 -11.53 7.92 20.62
N GLN A 26 -10.60 6.99 20.85
CA GLN A 26 -10.77 5.87 21.79
C GLN A 26 -10.41 6.21 23.24
N GLY A 27 -10.00 7.46 23.52
CA GLY A 27 -9.56 7.85 24.86
C GLY A 27 -8.22 7.25 25.33
N ILE A 28 -7.45 6.64 24.41
CA ILE A 28 -6.14 6.06 24.70
C ILE A 28 -5.07 7.15 24.86
N THR A 29 -5.24 8.28 24.19
CA THR A 29 -4.43 9.48 24.36
C THR A 29 -5.31 10.69 24.62
N THR A 30 -4.86 11.60 25.49
CA THR A 30 -5.55 12.85 25.80
C THR A 30 -5.22 13.98 24.81
N ARG A 31 -4.26 13.77 23.92
CA ARG A 31 -3.79 14.80 22.99
C ARG A 31 -4.56 14.74 21.66
N ASP A 32 -5.28 15.80 21.37
CA ASP A 32 -5.90 16.04 20.06
C ASP A 32 -4.85 16.59 19.09
N TYR A 33 -4.25 15.69 18.32
CA TYR A 33 -3.21 16.06 17.36
C TYR A 33 -3.72 16.92 16.20
N SER A 34 -5.02 16.95 15.92
CA SER A 34 -5.58 17.75 14.81
C SER A 34 -5.39 19.25 15.04
N LYS A 35 -5.36 19.69 16.31
CA LYS A 35 -5.20 21.10 16.70
C LYS A 35 -3.75 21.58 16.68
N ASP A 36 -2.80 20.66 16.77
CA ASP A 36 -1.38 20.98 16.92
C ASP A 36 -0.63 20.98 15.58
N PHE A 37 -1.25 20.52 14.51
CA PHE A 37 -0.59 20.41 13.22
C PHE A 37 -0.85 21.62 12.33
N TYR A 38 0.22 22.37 12.06
CA TYR A 38 0.28 23.36 11.00
C TYR A 38 1.38 22.96 10.01
N ILE A 39 0.99 22.69 8.76
CA ILE A 39 1.93 22.32 7.69
C ILE A 39 1.92 23.43 6.64
N PRO A 40 2.99 24.26 6.53
CA PRO A 40 3.04 25.34 5.54
C PRO A 40 3.01 24.83 4.10
N ASN A 41 3.80 23.79 3.79
CA ASN A 41 3.84 23.17 2.47
C ASN A 41 3.90 21.65 2.65
N PHE A 42 2.94 20.94 2.05
CA PHE A 42 2.86 19.49 2.10
C PHE A 42 2.88 18.89 0.70
N PHE A 43 3.93 18.12 0.43
CA PHE A 43 4.05 17.29 -0.77
C PHE A 43 3.39 15.95 -0.48
N CYS A 44 2.20 15.74 -1.02
CA CYS A 44 1.39 14.56 -0.77
C CYS A 44 1.28 13.65 -2.01
N PHE A 45 0.75 12.47 -1.82
CA PHE A 45 0.61 11.51 -2.91
C PHE A 45 -0.42 11.94 -3.95
N GLY A 46 -1.60 12.35 -3.53
CA GLY A 46 -2.69 12.67 -4.44
C GLY A 46 -3.73 13.62 -3.83
N ASN A 47 -4.84 13.79 -4.53
CA ASN A 47 -5.94 14.63 -4.06
C ASN A 47 -6.67 14.00 -2.87
N TYR A 48 -6.59 12.69 -2.69
CA TYR A 48 -7.13 12.00 -1.51
C TYR A 48 -6.63 12.63 -0.20
N GLU A 49 -5.35 12.93 -0.09
CA GLU A 49 -4.78 13.57 1.10
C GLU A 49 -5.38 14.95 1.35
N ILE A 50 -5.66 15.70 0.29
CA ILE A 50 -6.30 17.03 0.40
C ILE A 50 -7.67 16.90 1.05
N ASP A 51 -8.48 15.98 0.54
CA ASP A 51 -9.84 15.77 1.03
C ASP A 51 -9.86 15.17 2.44
N ASP A 52 -8.97 14.20 2.71
CA ASP A 52 -8.86 13.54 4.02
C ASP A 52 -8.40 14.52 5.11
N TYR A 53 -7.39 15.35 4.84
CA TYR A 53 -6.91 16.34 5.79
C TYR A 53 -7.95 17.45 6.05
N LYS A 54 -8.64 17.92 5.00
CA LYS A 54 -9.74 18.87 5.17
C LYS A 54 -10.87 18.28 6.02
N LYS A 55 -11.27 17.05 5.76
CA LYS A 55 -12.31 16.35 6.53
C LYS A 55 -11.93 16.19 8.00
N LYS A 56 -10.64 16.06 8.30
CA LYS A 56 -10.10 15.92 9.67
C LYS A 56 -9.71 17.24 10.32
N ASN A 57 -10.00 18.37 9.67
CA ASN A 57 -9.64 19.71 10.14
C ASN A 57 -8.12 19.90 10.40
N ILE A 58 -7.27 19.20 9.63
CA ILE A 58 -5.83 19.36 9.71
C ILE A 58 -5.45 20.55 8.82
N PHE A 59 -4.77 21.53 9.41
CA PHE A 59 -4.42 22.73 8.68
C PHE A 59 -3.14 22.56 7.87
N VAL A 60 -3.30 22.52 6.55
CA VAL A 60 -2.21 22.58 5.57
C VAL A 60 -2.41 23.82 4.71
N LYS A 61 -1.43 24.71 4.70
CA LYS A 61 -1.52 25.97 3.93
C LYS A 61 -1.45 25.71 2.42
N ASN A 62 -0.50 24.89 1.97
CA ASN A 62 -0.29 24.57 0.56
C ASN A 62 -0.14 23.06 0.38
N PHE A 63 -1.09 22.44 -0.28
CA PHE A 63 -0.99 21.05 -0.76
C PHE A 63 -0.31 21.00 -2.12
N ASN A 64 0.58 20.05 -2.30
CA ASN A 64 1.26 19.77 -3.56
C ASN A 64 1.14 18.27 -3.85
N PRO A 65 0.12 17.81 -4.62
CA PRO A 65 -0.05 16.41 -4.97
C PRO A 65 0.97 16.02 -6.04
N VAL A 66 2.05 15.38 -5.64
CA VAL A 66 3.21 15.08 -6.51
C VAL A 66 3.42 13.59 -6.78
N GLY A 67 2.80 12.71 -5.99
CA GLY A 67 2.99 11.27 -6.10
C GLY A 67 4.10 10.70 -5.19
N SER A 68 4.50 9.46 -5.44
CA SER A 68 5.51 8.75 -4.66
C SER A 68 6.93 9.01 -5.17
N ILE A 69 7.80 9.52 -4.28
CA ILE A 69 9.23 9.67 -4.58
C ILE A 69 9.89 8.30 -4.77
N ARG A 70 9.48 7.28 -3.99
CA ARG A 70 10.06 5.93 -4.08
C ARG A 70 9.77 5.31 -5.44
N LEU A 71 8.51 5.38 -5.88
CA LEU A 71 8.11 4.91 -7.20
C LEU A 71 8.84 5.67 -8.31
N ALA A 72 8.92 7.00 -8.22
CA ALA A 72 9.61 7.84 -9.20
C ALA A 72 11.11 7.50 -9.31
N ASN A 73 11.78 7.27 -8.18
CA ASN A 73 13.19 6.84 -8.16
C ASN A 73 13.35 5.47 -8.82
N PHE A 74 12.49 4.51 -8.50
CA PHE A 74 12.54 3.19 -9.11
C PHE A 74 12.39 3.26 -10.63
N LEU A 75 11.37 3.95 -11.13
CA LEU A 75 11.12 4.08 -12.56
C LEU A 75 12.29 4.76 -13.29
N LYS A 76 12.88 5.78 -12.67
CA LYS A 76 14.05 6.48 -13.21
C LYS A 76 15.30 5.58 -13.24
N GLU A 77 15.62 4.90 -12.14
CA GLU A 77 16.80 4.02 -12.05
C GLU A 77 16.72 2.83 -13.02
N LYS A 78 15.51 2.35 -13.30
CA LYS A 78 15.28 1.25 -14.24
C LYS A 78 15.01 1.70 -15.68
N ASN A 79 15.02 3.00 -15.95
CA ASN A 79 14.70 3.59 -17.27
C ASN A 79 13.33 3.13 -17.82
N ILE A 80 12.34 2.94 -16.93
CA ILE A 80 11.01 2.49 -17.32
C ILE A 80 10.19 3.70 -17.76
N ASN A 81 10.18 3.95 -19.06
CA ASN A 81 9.44 5.06 -19.65
C ASN A 81 8.06 4.64 -20.17
N ASN A 82 7.83 3.34 -20.39
CA ASN A 82 6.59 2.82 -20.93
C ASN A 82 6.10 1.61 -20.15
N LEU A 83 5.01 1.78 -19.41
CA LEU A 83 4.39 0.72 -18.59
C LEU A 83 3.40 -0.13 -19.38
N THR A 84 3.02 0.29 -20.60
CA THR A 84 2.07 -0.44 -21.44
C THR A 84 2.69 -1.64 -22.13
N ASP A 85 4.03 -1.75 -22.13
CA ASP A 85 4.76 -2.82 -22.82
C ASP A 85 4.85 -4.11 -21.99
N ILE A 86 4.41 -4.08 -20.72
CA ILE A 86 4.37 -5.26 -19.86
C ILE A 86 3.11 -6.08 -20.20
N LYS A 87 3.19 -6.89 -21.23
CA LYS A 87 2.07 -7.73 -21.69
C LYS A 87 2.09 -9.15 -21.11
N ASN A 88 3.26 -9.63 -20.71
CA ASN A 88 3.44 -10.98 -20.17
C ASN A 88 3.78 -10.92 -18.70
N PHE A 89 2.84 -11.34 -17.86
CA PHE A 89 3.05 -11.42 -16.42
C PHE A 89 3.74 -12.75 -16.08
N GLU A 90 4.75 -12.69 -15.19
CA GLU A 90 5.37 -13.88 -14.63
C GLU A 90 4.48 -14.51 -13.56
N TYR A 91 3.68 -13.66 -12.86
CA TYR A 91 2.78 -14.06 -11.78
C TYR A 91 1.37 -13.55 -12.05
N ASP A 92 0.38 -14.40 -11.75
CA ASP A 92 -1.02 -13.98 -11.75
C ASP A 92 -1.30 -13.09 -10.52
N ILE A 93 -0.71 -13.47 -9.38
CA ILE A 93 -0.92 -12.79 -8.08
C ILE A 93 0.41 -12.55 -7.38
N TYR A 94 0.59 -11.29 -6.98
CA TYR A 94 1.65 -10.86 -6.08
C TYR A 94 1.08 -10.40 -4.75
N LEU A 95 1.39 -11.10 -3.67
CA LEU A 95 1.01 -10.75 -2.32
C LEU A 95 2.14 -9.96 -1.65
N VAL A 96 1.81 -8.73 -1.25
CA VAL A 96 2.69 -7.90 -0.44
C VAL A 96 2.27 -8.04 1.02
N SER A 97 3.07 -8.74 1.81
CA SER A 97 2.80 -8.88 3.23
C SER A 97 2.91 -7.55 3.96
N ASP A 98 1.98 -7.29 4.86
CA ASP A 98 1.98 -6.08 5.69
C ASP A 98 2.80 -6.23 6.98
N GLY A 99 3.30 -7.42 7.28
CA GLY A 99 4.13 -7.72 8.44
C GLY A 99 3.44 -7.40 9.77
N ILE A 100 2.14 -7.68 9.88
CA ILE A 100 1.25 -7.29 10.99
C ILE A 100 1.64 -7.92 12.34
N VAL A 101 2.65 -8.79 12.33
CA VAL A 101 3.14 -9.52 13.51
C VAL A 101 4.01 -8.66 14.42
N SER A 102 4.39 -7.45 14.02
CA SER A 102 5.30 -6.63 14.80
C SER A 102 4.68 -6.12 16.09
N GLN A 103 5.51 -5.84 17.09
CA GLN A 103 5.08 -5.21 18.34
C GLN A 103 4.37 -3.85 18.11
N PHE A 104 4.67 -3.21 16.99
CA PHE A 104 4.02 -1.98 16.55
C PHE A 104 2.53 -2.24 16.26
N ASP A 105 2.23 -3.33 15.58
CA ASP A 105 0.85 -3.68 15.22
C ASP A 105 0.04 -4.14 16.43
N LYS A 106 0.69 -4.77 17.42
CA LYS A 106 0.03 -5.12 18.70
C LYS A 106 -0.46 -3.90 19.50
N ARG A 107 0.18 -2.74 19.34
CA ARG A 107 -0.24 -1.50 20.01
C ARG A 107 -1.43 -0.81 19.37
N PHE A 108 -1.76 -1.16 18.14
CA PHE A 108 -2.72 -0.43 17.32
C PHE A 108 -3.79 -1.31 16.68
N ALA A 109 -3.59 -2.63 16.68
CA ALA A 109 -4.59 -3.57 16.24
C ALA A 109 -5.60 -3.83 17.40
N ALA A 110 -6.88 -3.87 17.06
CA ALA A 110 -7.89 -4.35 17.99
C ALA A 110 -7.54 -5.77 18.46
N PRO A 111 -7.90 -6.14 19.71
CA PRO A 111 -7.74 -7.52 20.16
C PRO A 111 -8.36 -8.48 19.14
N GLY A 112 -7.58 -9.41 18.62
CA GLY A 112 -8.04 -10.37 17.60
C GLY A 112 -7.64 -10.04 16.16
N ALA A 113 -7.22 -8.81 15.84
CA ALA A 113 -6.83 -8.43 14.47
C ALA A 113 -5.72 -9.34 13.90
N VAL A 114 -4.78 -9.77 14.73
CA VAL A 114 -3.72 -10.70 14.33
C VAL A 114 -4.31 -12.06 13.88
N LYS A 115 -5.33 -12.56 14.58
CA LYS A 115 -6.02 -13.82 14.21
C LYS A 115 -6.72 -13.69 12.87
N GLU A 116 -7.37 -12.57 12.62
CA GLU A 116 -8.08 -12.32 11.37
C GLU A 116 -7.12 -12.17 10.16
N MET A 117 -5.90 -11.70 10.39
CA MET A 117 -4.87 -11.72 9.35
C MET A 117 -4.38 -13.12 9.02
N GLY A 118 -4.44 -14.06 9.94
CA GLY A 118 -4.23 -15.48 9.67
C GLY A 118 -5.28 -16.04 8.70
N ARG A 119 -6.56 -15.64 8.88
CA ARG A 119 -7.64 -16.00 7.96
C ARG A 119 -7.42 -15.43 6.54
N TYR A 120 -6.96 -14.19 6.44
CA TYR A 120 -6.62 -13.56 5.18
C TYR A 120 -5.60 -14.36 4.38
N ILE A 121 -4.45 -14.69 4.98
CA ILE A 121 -3.41 -15.43 4.28
C ILE A 121 -3.88 -16.85 3.90
N LYS A 122 -4.63 -17.50 4.76
CA LYS A 122 -5.23 -18.81 4.48
C LYS A 122 -6.14 -18.77 3.24
N PHE A 123 -6.97 -17.75 3.11
CA PHE A 123 -7.86 -17.61 1.96
C PHE A 123 -7.08 -17.38 0.67
N ILE A 124 -6.01 -16.58 0.70
CA ILE A 124 -5.17 -16.33 -0.48
C ILE A 124 -4.43 -17.60 -0.89
N VAL A 125 -3.78 -18.30 0.04
CA VAL A 125 -3.04 -19.54 -0.27
C VAL A 125 -4.00 -20.60 -0.81
N ARG A 126 -5.15 -20.78 -0.18
CA ARG A 126 -6.18 -21.69 -0.68
C ARG A 126 -6.61 -21.34 -2.10
N TYR A 127 -6.89 -20.07 -2.40
CA TYR A 127 -7.31 -19.61 -3.72
C TYR A 127 -6.27 -19.92 -4.78
N VAL A 128 -5.00 -19.59 -4.54
CA VAL A 128 -3.94 -19.79 -5.54
C VAL A 128 -3.65 -21.26 -5.80
N ARG A 129 -3.75 -22.14 -4.79
CA ARG A 129 -3.63 -23.59 -4.93
C ARG A 129 -4.81 -24.20 -5.70
N GLU A 130 -6.05 -23.93 -5.28
CA GLU A 130 -7.26 -24.46 -5.90
C GLU A 130 -7.40 -24.05 -7.38
N ASN A 131 -6.90 -22.88 -7.76
CA ASN A 131 -7.03 -22.35 -9.12
C ASN A 131 -5.71 -22.38 -9.90
N ASN A 132 -4.69 -23.08 -9.40
CA ASN A 132 -3.37 -23.26 -10.04
C ASN A 132 -2.77 -21.94 -10.55
N LYS A 133 -2.79 -20.90 -9.70
CA LYS A 133 -2.31 -19.55 -10.05
C LYS A 133 -0.81 -19.44 -9.82
N LYS A 134 -0.11 -18.77 -10.74
CA LYS A 134 1.29 -18.37 -10.53
C LYS A 134 1.33 -17.30 -9.44
N PHE A 135 1.90 -17.66 -8.30
CA PHE A 135 1.86 -16.87 -7.09
C PHE A 135 3.24 -16.48 -6.60
N LEU A 136 3.37 -15.27 -6.10
CA LEU A 136 4.55 -14.81 -5.38
C LEU A 136 4.16 -14.04 -4.13
N CYS A 137 4.82 -14.31 -3.01
CA CYS A 137 4.70 -13.54 -1.78
C CYS A 137 6.01 -12.81 -1.44
N SER A 138 5.92 -11.55 -1.04
CA SER A 138 7.04 -10.82 -0.45
C SER A 138 6.75 -10.48 1.00
N PHE A 139 7.65 -10.90 1.90
CA PHE A 139 7.56 -10.56 3.31
C PHE A 139 8.06 -9.14 3.57
N LYS A 140 7.34 -8.39 4.38
CA LYS A 140 7.65 -6.99 4.69
C LYS A 140 8.98 -6.81 5.42
N ARG A 141 9.34 -7.77 6.24
CA ARG A 141 10.48 -7.69 7.14
C ARG A 141 11.79 -8.24 6.57
N LEU A 142 11.76 -8.70 5.32
CA LEU A 142 12.90 -9.33 4.67
C LEU A 142 14.21 -8.53 4.79
N ASN A 143 14.12 -7.20 4.76
CA ASN A 143 15.29 -6.30 4.78
C ASN A 143 15.51 -5.60 6.13
N SER A 144 14.69 -5.86 7.17
CA SER A 144 14.79 -5.15 8.44
C SER A 144 15.67 -5.84 9.46
N SER A 145 15.46 -7.14 9.69
CA SER A 145 16.32 -8.01 10.48
C SER A 145 15.88 -9.47 10.31
N LYS A 146 16.78 -10.40 10.56
CA LYS A 146 16.48 -11.84 10.57
C LYS A 146 15.41 -12.18 11.60
N GLU A 147 15.52 -11.63 12.80
CA GLU A 147 14.55 -11.82 13.89
C GLU A 147 13.12 -11.39 13.51
N ASN A 148 12.97 -10.25 12.85
CA ASN A 148 11.66 -9.79 12.41
C ASN A 148 11.05 -10.69 11.32
N LEU A 149 11.89 -11.25 10.45
CA LEU A 149 11.43 -12.24 9.46
C LEU A 149 10.99 -13.53 10.16
N GLU A 150 11.74 -14.03 11.12
CA GLU A 150 11.39 -15.24 11.90
C GLU A 150 10.04 -15.08 12.60
N LEU A 151 9.76 -13.92 13.17
CA LEU A 151 8.44 -13.62 13.77
C LEU A 151 7.31 -13.66 12.75
N GLU A 152 7.53 -13.15 11.54
CA GLU A 152 6.53 -13.19 10.47
C GLU A 152 6.30 -14.62 9.98
N LEU A 153 7.36 -15.40 9.80
CA LEU A 153 7.30 -16.81 9.41
C LEU A 153 6.60 -17.66 10.46
N GLU A 154 6.92 -17.46 11.76
CA GLU A 154 6.26 -18.14 12.86
C GLU A 154 4.75 -17.88 12.90
N PHE A 155 4.35 -16.64 12.61
CA PHE A 155 2.94 -16.28 12.51
C PHE A 155 2.24 -17.05 11.39
N TYR A 156 2.81 -17.09 10.19
CA TYR A 156 2.23 -17.84 9.09
C TYR A 156 2.17 -19.33 9.37
N LYS A 157 3.22 -19.89 9.99
CA LYS A 157 3.22 -21.30 10.41
C LYS A 157 2.11 -21.64 11.42
N LYS A 158 1.75 -20.72 12.31
CA LYS A 158 0.62 -20.89 13.24
C LYS A 158 -0.75 -20.67 12.58
N SER A 159 -0.80 -19.98 11.46
CA SER A 159 -2.05 -19.60 10.79
C SER A 159 -2.47 -20.57 9.68
N LEU A 160 -1.55 -21.33 9.14
CA LEU A 160 -1.71 -22.25 8.02
C LEU A 160 -1.53 -23.69 8.51
N ASP A 161 -2.07 -24.67 7.78
CA ASP A 161 -1.61 -26.04 7.89
C ASP A 161 -0.23 -26.21 7.22
N ASP A 162 0.42 -27.36 7.45
CA ASP A 162 1.80 -27.58 7.00
C ASP A 162 1.92 -27.48 5.46
N ASP A 163 0.97 -28.04 4.71
CA ASP A 163 0.99 -28.02 3.25
C ASP A 163 0.82 -26.59 2.70
N ASP A 164 -0.07 -25.80 3.28
CA ASP A 164 -0.30 -24.41 2.89
C ASP A 164 0.89 -23.53 3.27
N TYR A 165 1.51 -23.80 4.41
CA TYR A 165 2.71 -23.12 4.85
C TYR A 165 3.89 -23.40 3.90
N ASP A 166 4.14 -24.67 3.59
CA ASP A 166 5.21 -25.06 2.66
C ASP A 166 5.00 -24.47 1.27
N TYR A 167 3.74 -24.47 0.80
CA TYR A 167 3.41 -23.80 -0.47
C TYR A 167 3.73 -22.30 -0.41
N LEU A 168 3.33 -21.60 0.65
CA LEU A 168 3.60 -20.18 0.83
C LEU A 168 5.11 -19.91 0.81
N ILE A 169 5.90 -20.69 1.55
CA ILE A 169 7.36 -20.50 1.63
C ILE A 169 8.04 -20.75 0.30
N ASN A 170 7.67 -21.81 -0.41
CA ASN A 170 8.23 -22.16 -1.73
C ASN A 170 7.90 -21.12 -2.81
N ASN A 171 6.83 -20.33 -2.61
CA ASN A 171 6.41 -19.25 -3.51
C ASN A 171 6.66 -17.86 -2.90
N SER A 172 7.68 -17.73 -2.07
CA SER A 172 8.01 -16.47 -1.39
C SER A 172 9.44 -16.03 -1.66
N THR A 173 9.66 -14.73 -1.52
CA THR A 173 10.99 -14.15 -1.55
C THR A 173 11.57 -14.16 -0.14
N ILE A 174 12.42 -15.15 0.17
CA ILE A 174 13.04 -15.31 1.50
C ILE A 174 14.50 -14.81 1.48
N ASN A 175 15.07 -14.59 0.31
CA ASN A 175 16.46 -14.20 0.20
C ASN A 175 16.68 -12.74 0.60
N PHE A 176 17.51 -12.51 1.61
CA PHE A 176 17.97 -11.18 1.98
C PHE A 176 18.73 -10.57 0.78
N THR A 177 18.17 -9.52 0.23
CA THR A 177 18.80 -8.81 -0.87
C THR A 177 19.00 -7.34 -0.52
N LYS A 178 20.11 -6.76 -1.00
CA LYS A 178 20.31 -5.31 -0.94
C LYS A 178 19.53 -4.55 -2.01
N ASN A 179 18.81 -5.25 -2.88
CA ASN A 179 17.98 -4.61 -3.90
C ASN A 179 16.74 -3.98 -3.29
N ARG A 180 16.82 -2.67 -3.06
CA ARG A 180 15.71 -1.87 -2.50
C ARG A 180 14.48 -1.76 -3.41
N HIS A 181 14.61 -2.18 -4.67
CA HIS A 181 13.55 -2.09 -5.69
C HIS A 181 12.87 -3.42 -5.99
N LEU A 182 13.30 -4.50 -5.36
CA LEU A 182 12.82 -5.84 -5.68
C LEU A 182 11.29 -5.97 -5.63
N SER A 183 10.66 -5.37 -4.61
CA SER A 183 9.19 -5.40 -4.50
C SER A 183 8.49 -4.67 -5.66
N TYR A 184 9.08 -3.59 -6.18
CA TYR A 184 8.55 -2.92 -7.38
C TYR A 184 8.73 -3.75 -8.64
N GLU A 185 9.86 -4.46 -8.77
CA GLU A 185 10.09 -5.36 -9.90
C GLU A 185 9.03 -6.47 -9.92
N TYR A 186 8.75 -7.10 -8.77
CA TYR A 186 7.71 -8.12 -8.65
C TYR A 186 6.30 -7.55 -8.88
N MET A 187 6.02 -6.35 -8.37
CA MET A 187 4.77 -5.66 -8.63
C MET A 187 4.55 -5.47 -10.14
N LEU A 188 5.57 -5.06 -10.89
CA LEU A 188 5.46 -4.89 -12.35
C LEU A 188 5.32 -6.20 -13.11
N LYS A 189 5.88 -7.29 -12.61
CA LYS A 189 5.81 -8.65 -13.21
C LYS A 189 4.53 -9.40 -12.91
N SER A 190 3.63 -8.83 -12.12
CA SER A 190 2.42 -9.49 -11.65
C SER A 190 1.18 -8.85 -12.23
N GLU A 191 0.16 -9.65 -12.53
CA GLU A 191 -1.10 -9.15 -13.07
C GLU A 191 -1.93 -8.44 -12.00
N LEU A 192 -2.04 -9.03 -10.81
CA LEU A 192 -2.77 -8.50 -9.66
C LEU A 192 -1.85 -8.38 -8.44
N THR A 193 -1.81 -7.19 -7.82
CA THR A 193 -1.13 -6.98 -6.54
C THR A 193 -2.15 -6.95 -5.41
N ILE A 194 -1.93 -7.78 -4.37
CA ILE A 194 -2.80 -7.90 -3.19
C ILE A 194 -2.02 -7.50 -1.93
N SER A 195 -2.67 -6.78 -1.02
CA SER A 195 -2.19 -6.47 0.33
C SER A 195 -3.36 -5.99 1.17
N THR A 196 -3.17 -5.68 2.45
CA THR A 196 -4.20 -5.03 3.26
C THR A 196 -4.14 -3.51 3.09
N TYR A 197 -3.01 -2.88 3.45
CA TYR A 197 -2.89 -1.42 3.47
C TYR A 197 -1.52 -0.90 2.96
N SER A 198 -0.81 -1.69 2.20
CA SER A 198 0.50 -1.29 1.69
C SER A 198 0.42 -0.07 0.77
N THR A 199 1.38 0.85 0.93
CA THR A 199 1.55 1.97 -0.01
C THR A 199 1.71 1.51 -1.46
N MET A 200 2.30 0.32 -1.67
CA MET A 200 2.46 -0.27 -3.00
C MET A 200 1.13 -0.49 -3.73
N LEU A 201 0.00 -0.71 -3.03
CA LEU A 201 -1.30 -0.81 -3.68
C LEU A 201 -1.68 0.51 -4.37
N ARG A 202 -1.42 1.65 -3.70
CA ARG A 202 -1.68 2.98 -4.26
C ARG A 202 -0.72 3.30 -5.41
N GLU A 203 0.54 2.90 -5.26
CA GLU A 203 1.56 3.05 -6.29
C GLU A 203 1.22 2.22 -7.53
N ASN A 204 0.85 0.94 -7.36
CA ASN A 204 0.45 0.06 -8.45
C ASN A 204 -0.80 0.59 -9.18
N LEU A 205 -1.80 1.03 -8.42
CA LEU A 205 -3.02 1.61 -9.00
C LEU A 205 -2.74 2.89 -9.81
N SER A 206 -1.84 3.76 -9.32
CA SER A 206 -1.47 4.99 -10.04
C SER A 206 -0.81 4.73 -11.39
N LEU A 207 -0.17 3.57 -11.54
CA LEU A 207 0.38 3.08 -12.80
C LEU A 207 -0.69 2.48 -13.74
N GLY A 208 -1.96 2.53 -13.34
CA GLY A 208 -3.06 1.96 -14.11
C GLY A 208 -3.18 0.44 -14.02
N ARG A 209 -2.71 -0.18 -12.94
CA ARG A 209 -2.61 -1.64 -12.78
C ARG A 209 -3.58 -2.17 -11.73
N LYS A 210 -3.94 -3.45 -11.85
CA LYS A 210 -4.90 -4.13 -10.97
C LYS A 210 -4.36 -4.25 -9.54
N THR A 211 -5.21 -3.94 -8.59
CA THR A 211 -4.89 -3.89 -7.16
C THR A 211 -6.09 -4.39 -6.36
N LEU A 212 -5.86 -5.17 -5.31
CA LEU A 212 -6.90 -5.58 -4.38
C LEU A 212 -6.41 -5.39 -2.94
N SER A 213 -7.11 -4.56 -2.20
CA SER A 213 -6.93 -4.43 -0.75
C SER A 213 -7.92 -5.33 -0.03
N ILE A 214 -7.45 -6.07 0.97
CA ILE A 214 -8.30 -6.96 1.77
C ILE A 214 -8.09 -6.65 3.25
N ASN A 215 -9.13 -6.14 3.91
CA ASN A 215 -9.08 -5.80 5.33
C ASN A 215 -9.99 -6.75 6.14
N PHE A 216 -9.35 -7.53 7.02
CA PHE A 216 -10.03 -8.41 7.98
C PHE A 216 -9.96 -7.89 9.42
N MET A 217 -9.40 -6.70 9.64
CA MET A 217 -9.10 -6.22 10.98
C MET A 217 -10.27 -5.55 11.70
N ASP A 218 -11.46 -5.51 11.10
CA ASP A 218 -12.65 -4.82 11.66
C ASP A 218 -12.35 -3.39 12.15
N ASN A 219 -11.45 -2.73 11.44
CA ASN A 219 -11.02 -1.38 11.74
C ASN A 219 -10.81 -0.60 10.42
N ASN A 220 -11.63 0.40 10.21
CA ASN A 220 -11.67 1.18 8.98
C ASN A 220 -10.43 2.05 8.73
N ILE A 221 -9.55 2.23 9.73
CA ILE A 221 -8.29 2.95 9.52
C ILE A 221 -7.36 2.21 8.55
N PHE A 222 -7.55 0.89 8.40
CA PHE A 222 -6.80 0.06 7.47
C PHE A 222 -7.52 -0.14 6.12
N ASP A 223 -8.66 0.50 5.94
CA ASP A 223 -9.41 0.43 4.70
C ASP A 223 -8.68 1.12 3.56
N PHE A 224 -8.73 0.48 2.41
CA PHE A 224 -8.27 1.14 1.19
C PHE A 224 -9.15 2.37 0.89
N PRO A 225 -8.56 3.52 0.53
CA PRO A 225 -9.29 4.77 0.41
C PRO A 225 -10.37 4.81 -0.68
N LEU A 226 -10.29 3.94 -1.68
CA LEU A 226 -11.32 3.78 -2.70
C LEU A 226 -12.25 2.62 -2.36
N ASN A 227 -13.52 2.79 -2.69
CA ASN A 227 -14.51 1.71 -2.70
C ASN A 227 -14.58 1.06 -4.10
N GLY A 228 -15.25 -0.07 -4.20
CA GLY A 228 -15.46 -0.78 -5.45
C GLY A 228 -14.59 -2.04 -5.56
N ILE A 229 -14.33 -2.46 -6.78
CA ILE A 229 -13.67 -3.75 -7.09
C ILE A 229 -12.26 -3.90 -6.46
N CYS A 230 -11.62 -2.80 -6.07
CA CYS A 230 -10.27 -2.80 -5.50
C CYS A 230 -10.23 -3.05 -3.99
N LYS A 231 -11.38 -3.27 -3.32
CA LYS A 231 -11.45 -3.40 -1.86
C LYS A 231 -12.43 -4.46 -1.40
N LEU A 232 -11.98 -5.29 -0.46
CA LEU A 232 -12.79 -6.25 0.30
C LEU A 232 -12.58 -6.04 1.80
N ASN A 233 -13.68 -6.07 2.56
CA ASN A 233 -13.64 -5.99 4.03
C ASN A 233 -14.41 -7.17 4.61
N ASN A 234 -13.80 -7.91 5.56
CA ASN A 234 -14.43 -9.02 6.29
C ASN A 234 -15.19 -10.03 5.41
N CYS A 235 -14.67 -10.28 4.20
CA CYS A 235 -15.32 -11.13 3.21
C CYS A 235 -15.21 -12.64 3.56
N SER A 236 -16.13 -13.43 3.01
CA SER A 236 -16.01 -14.88 2.95
C SER A 236 -14.97 -15.32 1.91
N TYR A 237 -14.57 -16.60 1.97
CA TYR A 237 -13.69 -17.16 0.95
C TYR A 237 -14.29 -17.09 -0.46
N PHE A 238 -15.61 -17.32 -0.61
CA PHE A 238 -16.28 -17.27 -1.90
C PHE A 238 -16.32 -15.87 -2.48
N GLU A 239 -16.60 -14.86 -1.66
CA GLU A 239 -16.55 -13.45 -2.10
C GLU A 239 -15.15 -13.03 -2.52
N LEU A 240 -14.11 -13.48 -1.80
CA LEU A 240 -12.71 -13.25 -2.18
C LEU A 240 -12.41 -13.91 -3.53
N LYS A 241 -12.78 -15.18 -3.69
CA LYS A 241 -12.58 -15.92 -4.93
C LYS A 241 -13.26 -15.24 -6.11
N ASP A 242 -14.54 -14.90 -5.99
CA ASP A 242 -15.32 -14.25 -7.06
C ASP A 242 -14.72 -12.88 -7.42
N SER A 243 -14.24 -12.13 -6.43
CA SER A 243 -13.60 -10.83 -6.66
C SER A 243 -12.28 -10.96 -7.38
N ILE A 244 -11.42 -11.90 -6.99
CA ILE A 244 -10.14 -12.13 -7.68
C ILE A 244 -10.41 -12.61 -9.10
N ASP A 245 -11.32 -13.57 -9.30
CA ASP A 245 -11.69 -14.10 -10.61
C ASP A 245 -12.26 -12.99 -11.52
N LYS A 246 -13.08 -12.09 -10.97
CA LYS A 246 -13.59 -10.92 -11.70
C LYS A 246 -12.43 -10.00 -12.11
N ILE A 247 -11.55 -9.65 -11.19
CA ILE A 247 -10.43 -8.73 -11.45
C ILE A 247 -9.49 -9.30 -12.51
N LEU A 248 -9.14 -10.59 -12.43
CA LEU A 248 -8.23 -11.23 -13.39
C LEU A 248 -8.81 -11.29 -14.81
N ARG A 249 -10.14 -11.40 -14.96
CA ARG A 249 -10.81 -11.40 -16.27
C ARG A 249 -10.84 -10.05 -16.97
N LEU A 250 -10.81 -8.94 -16.20
CA LEU A 250 -10.82 -7.60 -16.77
C LEU A 250 -9.45 -7.23 -17.35
N THR A 251 -9.43 -6.42 -18.38
CA THR A 251 -8.24 -5.67 -18.79
C THR A 251 -7.95 -4.57 -17.75
N ASN A 252 -6.73 -4.03 -17.76
CA ASN A 252 -6.42 -2.88 -16.90
C ASN A 252 -7.34 -1.68 -17.17
N PHE A 253 -7.71 -1.46 -18.43
CA PHE A 253 -8.64 -0.38 -18.81
C PHE A 253 -10.04 -0.58 -18.23
N GLU A 254 -10.61 -1.78 -18.36
CA GLU A 254 -11.92 -2.12 -17.78
C GLU A 254 -11.90 -2.04 -16.26
N TYR A 255 -10.82 -2.54 -15.63
CA TYR A 255 -10.64 -2.44 -14.19
C TYR A 255 -10.62 -0.98 -13.70
N LEU A 256 -9.91 -0.08 -14.40
CA LEU A 256 -9.89 1.33 -14.04
C LEU A 256 -11.25 2.01 -14.28
N LYS A 257 -11.98 1.61 -15.32
CA LYS A 257 -13.34 2.09 -15.57
C LYS A 257 -14.31 1.73 -14.43
N GLU A 258 -14.21 0.52 -13.86
CA GLU A 258 -14.95 0.13 -12.65
C GLU A 258 -14.62 1.03 -11.43
N LEU A 259 -13.45 1.66 -11.42
CA LEU A 259 -13.01 2.62 -10.39
C LEU A 259 -13.20 4.09 -10.82
N GLU A 260 -14.03 4.36 -11.84
CA GLU A 260 -14.29 5.71 -12.36
C GLU A 260 -12.99 6.47 -12.72
N ASN A 261 -11.94 5.74 -13.11
CA ASN A 261 -10.60 6.25 -13.42
C ASN A 261 -9.97 7.08 -12.28
N LYS A 262 -10.27 6.74 -11.01
CA LYS A 262 -9.77 7.43 -9.81
C LYS A 262 -8.33 7.03 -9.40
N ASN A 263 -7.58 6.37 -10.27
CA ASN A 263 -6.19 5.97 -9.99
C ASN A 263 -5.29 7.15 -9.59
N ASN A 264 -5.37 8.28 -10.29
CA ASN A 264 -4.59 9.48 -9.98
C ASN A 264 -5.12 10.26 -8.77
N TYR A 265 -6.33 9.98 -8.30
CA TYR A 265 -6.88 10.59 -7.10
C TYR A 265 -6.12 10.16 -5.84
N LEU A 266 -5.78 8.86 -5.74
CA LEU A 266 -5.00 8.35 -4.60
C LEU A 266 -3.52 8.68 -4.67
N MET A 267 -2.97 8.72 -5.88
CA MET A 267 -1.56 8.99 -6.08
C MET A 267 -1.34 9.57 -7.46
N ASN A 268 -0.86 10.79 -7.51
CA ASN A 268 -0.57 11.46 -8.76
C ASN A 268 0.61 10.75 -9.45
N PHE A 269 0.38 10.34 -10.68
CA PHE A 269 1.43 9.80 -11.54
C PHE A 269 1.39 10.51 -12.89
N ASP A 270 2.52 11.08 -13.28
CA ASP A 270 2.68 11.79 -14.54
C ASP A 270 3.95 11.29 -15.23
N LYS A 271 3.78 10.72 -16.41
CA LYS A 271 4.90 10.19 -17.20
C LYS A 271 5.88 11.28 -17.66
N ASN A 272 5.38 12.49 -17.90
CA ASN A 272 6.13 13.58 -18.50
C ASN A 272 6.80 14.49 -17.47
N ASN A 273 6.29 14.50 -16.23
CA ASN A 273 6.83 15.32 -15.15
C ASN A 273 6.91 14.50 -13.87
N SER A 274 8.09 14.01 -13.56
CA SER A 274 8.30 13.10 -12.43
C SER A 274 8.01 13.79 -11.08
N THR A 275 7.65 12.98 -10.07
CA THR A 275 7.50 13.47 -8.68
C THR A 275 8.69 14.30 -8.22
N ILE A 276 9.91 13.89 -8.60
CA ILE A 276 11.15 14.56 -8.19
C ILE A 276 11.24 15.94 -8.85
N ASP A 277 10.90 16.04 -10.13
CA ASP A 277 10.97 17.31 -10.88
C ASP A 277 9.91 18.30 -10.38
N LYS A 278 8.68 17.84 -10.12
CA LYS A 278 7.63 18.64 -9.47
C LYS A 278 8.07 19.21 -8.10
N ILE A 279 8.75 18.40 -7.29
CA ILE A 279 9.29 18.86 -5.99
C ILE A 279 10.38 19.90 -6.19
N LYS A 280 11.33 19.69 -7.11
CA LYS A 280 12.41 20.64 -7.40
C LYS A 280 11.87 21.98 -7.89
N GLU A 281 10.92 21.97 -8.84
CA GLU A 281 10.27 23.18 -9.35
C GLU A 281 9.63 23.99 -8.23
N LYS A 282 8.92 23.29 -7.32
CA LYS A 282 8.26 23.95 -6.19
C LYS A 282 9.25 24.53 -5.18
N ILE A 283 10.33 23.80 -4.87
CA ILE A 283 11.40 24.29 -3.99
C ILE A 283 12.03 25.55 -4.60
N ASN A 284 12.39 25.54 -5.88
CA ASN A 284 12.96 26.70 -6.56
C ASN A 284 12.02 27.92 -6.55
N THR A 285 10.71 27.67 -6.75
CA THR A 285 9.70 28.75 -6.65
C THR A 285 9.61 29.35 -5.25
N CYS A 286 9.85 28.55 -4.21
CA CYS A 286 9.82 29.03 -2.83
C CYS A 286 11.11 29.75 -2.41
N LEU A 287 12.26 29.43 -3.01
CA LEU A 287 13.54 30.05 -2.72
C LEU A 287 13.70 31.42 -3.43
N ASN A 288 13.01 31.61 -4.54
CA ASN A 288 13.06 32.83 -5.34
C ASN A 288 12.02 33.90 -4.89
N LYS A 289 11.30 33.65 -3.81
CA LYS A 289 10.37 34.56 -3.14
C LYS A 289 10.95 35.06 -1.81
#